data_c7b0c5296e2fd04fe23c2c9fdf7d4854
#
_entry.id   c7b0c5296e2fd04fe23c2c9fdf7d4854
#
_cell.length_a   1.000
_cell.length_b   1.000
_cell.length_c   1.000
_cell.angle_alpha   90.00
_cell.angle_beta   90.00
_cell.angle_gamma   90.00
#
_symmetry.space_group_name_H-M   'P 1'
#
loop_
_entity.id
_entity.type
_entity.pdbx_description
1 polymer ?
#
loop_
_entity_poly.entity_id
_entity_poly.type
_entity_poly.pdbx_seq_one_letter_code
_entity_poly.pdbx_strand_id
1 'polypeptide(L)'
;MSFAELQVCAVEAADVSGGVCVVRCIGGVARAGQVYAAGELRTRLRGIERYGRTVGSFDAGHVAKVHLTGPVVALLARGQVLTYVPPDGHALAELEDWLATGPPLLEEPHSETLRCLATRSMQNDELSDGVRLRWARVALAALDRLGRPEERPYVHAYVIGHLGPGEPGDSDRDPAALCRDVLAHFELTPDQAAAQARGWRDLPRPDILRLRRIKNLIRCTEPARPYLAEGDPLAAAVDAWTAVRPGLP
;
A
#
# COMPACT_ATOMS: atom_id res chain seq x y z
N MET A 1 8.54 -8.17 17.43
CA MET A 1 7.90 -6.87 17.72
C MET A 1 6.69 -7.14 18.60
N SER A 2 6.52 -6.42 19.73
CA SER A 2 5.34 -6.57 20.60
C SER A 2 4.19 -5.78 19.96
N PHE A 3 3.05 -6.42 19.77
CA PHE A 3 1.84 -5.75 19.29
C PHE A 3 1.29 -4.79 20.36
N ALA A 4 0.59 -3.75 19.91
CA ALA A 4 -0.02 -2.82 20.85
C ALA A 4 -1.23 -3.48 21.55
N GLU A 5 -1.27 -3.32 22.87
CA GLU A 5 -2.37 -3.77 23.70
C GLU A 5 -2.84 -2.62 24.58
N LEU A 6 -4.16 -2.41 24.61
CA LEU A 6 -4.80 -1.34 25.38
C LEU A 6 -5.72 -1.94 26.43
N GLN A 7 -5.49 -1.62 27.68
CA GLN A 7 -6.39 -1.97 28.77
C GLN A 7 -7.36 -0.81 29.02
N VAL A 8 -8.66 -1.08 28.98
CA VAL A 8 -9.71 -0.11 29.25
C VAL A 8 -9.70 0.25 30.74
N CYS A 9 -9.49 1.52 31.04
CA CYS A 9 -9.58 2.04 32.39
C CYS A 9 -10.99 2.59 32.70
N ALA A 10 -11.60 3.28 31.72
CA ALA A 10 -12.96 3.79 31.81
C ALA A 10 -13.54 4.03 30.41
N VAL A 11 -14.86 3.92 30.28
CA VAL A 11 -15.63 4.41 29.13
C VAL A 11 -16.29 5.71 29.57
N GLU A 12 -15.94 6.84 28.93
CA GLU A 12 -16.48 8.15 29.29
C GLU A 12 -17.76 8.48 28.51
N ALA A 13 -17.82 8.08 27.26
CA ALA A 13 -18.99 8.25 26.41
C ALA A 13 -19.01 7.14 25.37
N ALA A 14 -20.19 6.65 25.02
CA ALA A 14 -20.37 5.67 23.96
C ALA A 14 -21.75 5.82 23.33
N ASP A 15 -21.80 5.66 21.99
CA ASP A 15 -23.02 5.56 21.20
C ASP A 15 -22.83 4.54 20.06
N VAL A 16 -23.79 4.47 19.14
CA VAL A 16 -23.75 3.53 18.01
C VAL A 16 -22.61 3.81 17.01
N SER A 17 -22.08 5.03 16.98
CA SER A 17 -20.99 5.43 16.09
C SER A 17 -19.61 5.21 16.70
N GLY A 18 -19.53 5.08 18.03
CA GLY A 18 -18.28 4.92 18.76
C GLY A 18 -18.31 5.53 20.16
N GLY A 19 -17.16 6.00 20.61
CA GLY A 19 -17.09 6.62 21.93
C GLY A 19 -15.69 7.04 22.36
N VAL A 20 -15.61 7.47 23.61
CA VAL A 20 -14.39 7.95 24.24
C VAL A 20 -14.07 7.06 25.43
N CYS A 21 -12.85 6.52 25.43
CA CYS A 21 -12.35 5.68 26.50
C CYS A 21 -11.04 6.26 27.07
N VAL A 22 -10.83 6.04 28.35
CA VAL A 22 -9.52 6.16 28.98
C VAL A 22 -8.88 4.76 28.95
N VAL A 23 -7.72 4.64 28.36
CA VAL A 23 -7.01 3.37 28.24
C VAL A 23 -5.57 3.50 28.68
N ARG A 24 -5.00 2.38 29.15
CA ARG A 24 -3.56 2.23 29.40
C ARG A 24 -2.97 1.36 28.28
N CYS A 25 -1.91 1.80 27.63
CA CYS A 25 -1.12 0.94 26.77
C CYS A 25 -0.30 -0.01 27.66
N ILE A 26 -0.54 -1.31 27.53
CA ILE A 26 0.14 -2.35 28.33
C ILE A 26 1.19 -3.12 27.53
N GLY A 27 1.19 -2.98 26.18
CA GLY A 27 2.17 -3.56 25.28
C GLY A 27 2.33 -2.73 24.02
N GLY A 28 3.51 -2.74 23.41
CA GLY A 28 3.81 -2.09 22.13
C GLY A 28 3.59 -0.58 22.11
N VAL A 29 3.24 -0.06 20.93
CA VAL A 29 2.92 1.36 20.69
C VAL A 29 1.56 1.46 20.01
N ALA A 30 0.63 2.14 20.65
CA ALA A 30 -0.69 2.44 20.10
C ALA A 30 -0.65 3.68 19.22
N ARG A 31 -1.28 3.61 18.05
CA ARG A 31 -1.31 4.67 17.05
C ARG A 31 -2.72 4.96 16.57
N ALA A 32 -3.01 6.21 16.29
CA ALA A 32 -4.26 6.57 15.64
C ALA A 32 -4.40 5.83 14.30
N GLY A 33 -5.61 5.36 13.99
CA GLY A 33 -5.91 4.57 12.80
C GLY A 33 -5.81 3.05 12.98
N GLN A 34 -5.12 2.56 14.00
CA GLN A 34 -5.05 1.12 14.28
C GLN A 34 -6.43 0.54 14.62
N VAL A 35 -6.62 -0.73 14.25
CA VAL A 35 -7.80 -1.51 14.63
C VAL A 35 -7.46 -2.43 15.78
N TYR A 36 -8.38 -2.53 16.70
CA TYR A 36 -8.25 -3.35 17.91
C TYR A 36 -9.39 -4.36 17.99
N ALA A 37 -9.11 -5.53 18.52
CA ALA A 37 -10.08 -6.58 18.83
C ALA A 37 -10.47 -6.52 20.30
N ALA A 38 -11.77 -6.65 20.55
CA ALA A 38 -12.36 -6.94 21.85
C ALA A 38 -13.13 -8.28 21.74
N GLY A 39 -12.43 -9.41 21.85
CA GLY A 39 -12.94 -10.69 21.44
C GLY A 39 -13.14 -10.76 19.91
N GLU A 40 -14.35 -11.10 19.46
CA GLU A 40 -14.69 -11.11 18.02
C GLU A 40 -15.05 -9.73 17.46
N LEU A 41 -15.29 -8.77 18.31
CA LEU A 41 -15.67 -7.42 17.90
C LEU A 41 -14.44 -6.58 17.55
N ARG A 42 -14.61 -5.64 16.64
CA ARG A 42 -13.55 -4.74 16.16
C ARG A 42 -13.90 -3.29 16.44
N THR A 43 -12.87 -2.51 16.77
CA THR A 43 -12.97 -1.05 16.92
C THR A 43 -11.73 -0.40 16.34
N ARG A 44 -11.89 0.81 15.77
CA ARG A 44 -10.76 1.60 15.26
C ARG A 44 -10.44 2.74 16.20
N LEU A 45 -9.16 2.95 16.46
CA LEU A 45 -8.63 4.06 17.22
C LEU A 45 -8.54 5.32 16.31
N ARG A 46 -9.55 6.19 16.36
CA ARG A 46 -9.64 7.40 15.52
C ARG A 46 -8.75 8.53 15.99
N GLY A 47 -8.56 8.67 17.28
CA GLY A 47 -7.80 9.78 17.85
C GLY A 47 -7.28 9.44 19.24
N ILE A 48 -6.21 10.11 19.61
CA ILE A 48 -5.53 9.96 20.90
C ILE A 48 -5.34 11.35 21.49
N GLU A 49 -5.74 11.52 22.75
CA GLU A 49 -5.53 12.74 23.52
C GLU A 49 -4.67 12.46 24.74
N ARG A 50 -3.62 13.25 24.92
CA ARG A 50 -2.79 13.25 26.15
C ARG A 50 -2.58 14.66 26.62
N TYR A 51 -2.85 14.89 27.92
CA TYR A 51 -2.71 16.21 28.54
C TYR A 51 -3.42 17.33 27.75
N GLY A 52 -4.63 17.03 27.23
CA GLY A 52 -5.45 17.99 26.47
C GLY A 52 -4.93 18.29 25.07
N ARG A 53 -4.00 17.49 24.54
CA ARG A 53 -3.46 17.63 23.16
C ARG A 53 -3.68 16.36 22.37
N THR A 54 -4.03 16.53 21.10
CA THR A 54 -4.06 15.42 20.15
C THR A 54 -2.63 14.97 19.82
N VAL A 55 -2.40 13.64 19.89
CA VAL A 55 -1.12 13.00 19.54
C VAL A 55 -1.36 11.86 18.57
N GLY A 56 -0.34 11.50 17.76
CA GLY A 56 -0.44 10.40 16.80
C GLY A 56 -0.29 9.03 17.45
N SER A 57 0.43 8.94 18.58
CA SER A 57 0.75 7.66 19.21
C SER A 57 1.04 7.80 20.71
N PHE A 58 1.01 6.66 21.42
CA PHE A 58 1.54 6.53 22.79
C PHE A 58 1.97 5.08 23.05
N ASP A 59 2.93 4.92 23.92
CA ASP A 59 3.65 3.68 24.19
C ASP A 59 3.25 3.02 25.52
N ALA A 60 3.73 1.79 25.71
CA ALA A 60 3.48 1.00 26.90
C ALA A 60 3.81 1.75 28.21
N GLY A 61 3.00 1.53 29.24
CA GLY A 61 3.08 2.19 30.54
C GLY A 61 2.30 3.51 30.64
N HIS A 62 1.90 4.11 29.52
CA HIS A 62 1.19 5.37 29.50
C HIS A 62 -0.34 5.20 29.42
N VAL A 63 -1.05 6.23 29.90
CA VAL A 63 -2.50 6.37 29.82
C VAL A 63 -2.85 7.48 28.86
N ALA A 64 -3.90 7.27 28.06
CA ALA A 64 -4.43 8.26 27.13
C ALA A 64 -5.95 8.18 27.07
N LYS A 65 -6.58 9.28 26.70
CA LYS A 65 -7.96 9.31 26.24
C LYS A 65 -7.96 8.98 24.75
N VAL A 66 -8.79 8.04 24.36
CA VAL A 66 -8.86 7.56 22.98
C VAL A 66 -10.28 7.63 22.46
N HIS A 67 -10.40 7.98 21.18
CA HIS A 67 -11.65 7.97 20.42
C HIS A 67 -11.71 6.68 19.60
N LEU A 68 -12.68 5.84 19.92
CA LEU A 68 -12.90 4.53 19.28
C LEU A 68 -14.16 4.56 18.43
N THR A 69 -14.22 3.77 17.36
CA THR A 69 -15.38 3.70 16.46
C THR A 69 -16.23 2.46 16.73
N GLY A 70 -17.50 2.55 16.32
CA GLY A 70 -18.44 1.43 16.29
C GLY A 70 -19.13 1.13 17.61
N PRO A 71 -20.23 0.37 17.54
CA PRO A 71 -21.10 0.11 18.69
C PRO A 71 -20.43 -0.72 19.80
N VAL A 72 -19.32 -1.41 19.47
CA VAL A 72 -18.56 -2.19 20.45
C VAL A 72 -18.09 -1.35 21.64
N VAL A 73 -17.91 -0.06 21.48
CA VAL A 73 -17.41 0.83 22.56
C VAL A 73 -18.38 0.83 23.75
N ALA A 74 -19.68 0.77 23.48
CA ALA A 74 -20.71 0.67 24.53
C ALA A 74 -20.68 -0.66 25.31
N LEU A 75 -20.01 -1.67 24.77
CA LEU A 75 -19.88 -3.00 25.37
C LEU A 75 -18.56 -3.18 26.14
N LEU A 76 -17.65 -2.20 26.04
CA LEU A 76 -16.34 -2.29 26.69
C LEU A 76 -16.49 -2.15 28.20
N ALA A 77 -15.79 -3.02 28.92
CA ALA A 77 -15.76 -2.99 30.38
C ALA A 77 -14.37 -2.59 30.90
N ARG A 78 -14.34 -2.01 32.09
CA ARG A 78 -13.08 -1.71 32.77
C ARG A 78 -12.25 -2.97 32.98
N GLY A 79 -10.96 -2.89 32.67
CA GLY A 79 -10.02 -4.01 32.73
C GLY A 79 -9.94 -4.85 31.46
N GLN A 80 -10.89 -4.69 30.54
CA GLN A 80 -10.86 -5.40 29.26
C GLN A 80 -9.65 -4.99 28.45
N VAL A 81 -9.02 -5.96 27.78
CA VAL A 81 -7.87 -5.73 26.91
C VAL A 81 -8.33 -5.70 25.46
N LEU A 82 -7.92 -4.67 24.77
CA LEU A 82 -8.06 -4.52 23.32
C LEU A 82 -6.70 -4.85 22.69
N THR A 83 -6.67 -5.85 21.82
CA THR A 83 -5.45 -6.28 21.16
C THR A 83 -5.42 -5.73 19.74
N TYR A 84 -4.29 -5.14 19.33
CA TYR A 84 -4.10 -4.67 17.96
C TYR A 84 -4.28 -5.79 16.96
N VAL A 85 -5.04 -5.53 15.91
CA VAL A 85 -5.23 -6.44 14.78
C VAL A 85 -4.35 -5.96 13.63
N PRO A 86 -3.26 -6.70 13.32
CA PRO A 86 -2.39 -6.33 12.22
C PRO A 86 -3.12 -6.51 10.87
N PRO A 87 -2.65 -5.86 9.78
CA PRO A 87 -3.31 -5.92 8.48
C PRO A 87 -3.59 -7.34 7.96
N ASP A 88 -2.71 -8.29 8.25
CA ASP A 88 -2.87 -9.71 7.90
C ASP A 88 -3.96 -10.44 8.69
N GLY A 89 -4.45 -9.85 9.78
CA GLY A 89 -5.60 -10.33 10.55
C GLY A 89 -6.96 -9.83 10.06
N HIS A 90 -7.01 -9.03 8.97
CA HIS A 90 -8.24 -8.47 8.41
C HIS A 90 -8.72 -9.24 7.18
N ALA A 91 -10.04 -9.36 7.03
CA ALA A 91 -10.63 -9.78 5.77
C ALA A 91 -10.38 -8.72 4.68
N LEU A 92 -10.25 -9.16 3.43
CA LEU A 92 -10.01 -8.26 2.29
C LEU A 92 -11.02 -7.12 2.21
N ALA A 93 -12.32 -7.39 2.45
CA ALA A 93 -13.37 -6.37 2.43
C ALA A 93 -13.18 -5.28 3.52
N GLU A 94 -12.67 -5.66 4.69
CA GLU A 94 -12.36 -4.69 5.77
C GLU A 94 -11.21 -3.78 5.38
N LEU A 95 -10.20 -4.33 4.71
CA LEU A 95 -9.05 -3.54 4.23
C LEU A 95 -9.46 -2.58 3.11
N GLU A 96 -10.32 -3.01 2.19
CA GLU A 96 -10.87 -2.15 1.14
C GLU A 96 -11.70 -1.00 1.72
N ASP A 97 -12.62 -1.29 2.64
CA ASP A 97 -13.40 -0.27 3.32
C ASP A 97 -12.53 0.72 4.08
N TRP A 98 -11.53 0.21 4.77
CA TRP A 98 -10.57 1.03 5.48
C TRP A 98 -9.76 1.94 4.55
N LEU A 99 -9.35 1.45 3.38
CA LEU A 99 -8.65 2.25 2.39
C LEU A 99 -9.54 3.31 1.75
N ALA A 100 -10.84 3.02 1.58
CA ALA A 100 -11.81 3.94 1.00
C ALA A 100 -12.25 5.04 1.97
N THR A 101 -12.44 4.72 3.25
CA THR A 101 -13.08 5.60 4.24
C THR A 101 -12.15 6.08 5.34
N GLY A 102 -10.99 5.43 5.49
CA GLY A 102 -10.06 5.67 6.58
C GLY A 102 -9.29 6.99 6.46
N PRO A 103 -8.86 7.57 7.60
CA PRO A 103 -7.98 8.73 7.59
C PRO A 103 -6.68 8.39 6.83
N PRO A 104 -5.95 9.42 6.35
CA PRO A 104 -4.62 9.20 5.78
C PRO A 104 -3.83 8.38 6.77
N LEU A 105 -3.38 7.22 6.31
CA LEU A 105 -2.76 6.26 7.20
C LEU A 105 -1.43 6.74 7.68
N LEU A 106 -1.35 6.57 8.97
CA LEU A 106 -0.60 5.44 9.47
C LEU A 106 0.85 5.55 9.09
N GLU A 107 1.59 5.63 10.10
CA GLU A 107 3.04 5.54 10.05
C GLU A 107 3.47 4.45 9.06
N GLU A 108 4.48 4.75 8.30
CA GLU A 108 5.08 3.95 7.23
C GLU A 108 5.11 2.42 7.47
N PRO A 109 5.39 1.90 8.69
CA PRO A 109 5.46 0.46 8.93
C PRO A 109 4.17 -0.31 8.63
N HIS A 110 2.99 0.30 8.84
CA HIS A 110 1.71 -0.39 8.60
C HIS A 110 1.34 -0.40 7.12
N SER A 111 1.60 0.70 6.43
CA SER A 111 1.39 0.77 4.98
C SER A 111 2.32 -0.19 4.25
N GLU A 112 3.57 -0.34 4.73
CA GLU A 112 4.52 -1.31 4.17
C GLU A 112 4.09 -2.75 4.45
N THR A 113 3.62 -3.06 5.65
CA THR A 113 3.08 -4.40 5.97
C THR A 113 1.87 -4.72 5.09
N LEU A 114 0.96 -3.75 4.91
CA LEU A 114 -0.21 -3.91 4.04
C LEU A 114 0.19 -4.11 2.57
N ARG A 115 1.16 -3.34 2.08
CA ARG A 115 1.73 -3.51 0.73
C ARG A 115 2.30 -4.90 0.53
N CYS A 116 3.11 -5.39 1.47
CA CYS A 116 3.70 -6.73 1.41
C CYS A 116 2.63 -7.83 1.44
N LEU A 117 1.63 -7.72 2.30
CA LEU A 117 0.51 -8.66 2.37
C LEU A 117 -0.25 -8.68 1.04
N ALA A 118 -0.63 -7.50 0.54
CA ALA A 118 -1.41 -7.36 -0.68
C ALA A 118 -0.65 -7.90 -1.90
N THR A 119 0.67 -7.60 -2.00
CA THR A 119 1.51 -8.14 -3.08
C THR A 119 1.59 -9.66 -3.03
N ARG A 120 1.79 -10.26 -1.86
CA ARG A 120 1.82 -11.72 -1.70
C ARG A 120 0.47 -12.36 -2.04
N SER A 121 -0.64 -11.75 -1.59
CA SER A 121 -1.98 -12.27 -1.85
C SER A 121 -2.39 -12.12 -3.31
N MET A 122 -2.02 -11.03 -3.97
CA MET A 122 -2.19 -10.85 -5.42
C MET A 122 -1.46 -11.94 -6.22
N GLN A 123 -0.30 -12.39 -5.73
CA GLN A 123 0.54 -13.41 -6.37
C GLN A 123 0.12 -14.84 -6.03
N ASN A 124 -0.84 -15.04 -5.15
CA ASN A 124 -1.32 -16.36 -4.79
C ASN A 124 -2.28 -16.89 -5.87
N ASP A 125 -1.85 -17.89 -6.63
CA ASP A 125 -2.58 -18.53 -7.72
C ASP A 125 -3.70 -19.49 -7.22
N GLU A 126 -3.75 -19.80 -5.94
CA GLU A 126 -4.88 -20.52 -5.33
C GLU A 126 -6.13 -19.62 -5.18
N LEU A 127 -5.96 -18.30 -5.24
CA LEU A 127 -7.06 -17.34 -5.20
C LEU A 127 -7.64 -17.12 -6.59
N SER A 128 -8.96 -16.89 -6.66
CA SER A 128 -9.59 -16.52 -7.93
C SER A 128 -9.08 -15.19 -8.46
N ASP A 129 -9.09 -15.00 -9.78
CA ASP A 129 -8.61 -13.77 -10.44
C ASP A 129 -9.29 -12.51 -9.92
N GLY A 130 -10.61 -12.59 -9.65
CA GLY A 130 -11.34 -11.47 -9.04
C GLY A 130 -10.82 -11.08 -7.65
N VAL A 131 -10.45 -12.06 -6.82
CA VAL A 131 -9.85 -11.81 -5.49
C VAL A 131 -8.43 -11.27 -5.64
N ARG A 132 -7.64 -11.82 -6.56
CA ARG A 132 -6.28 -11.35 -6.85
C ARG A 132 -6.27 -9.90 -7.34
N LEU A 133 -7.24 -9.51 -8.19
CA LEU A 133 -7.41 -8.13 -8.65
C LEU A 133 -7.76 -7.18 -7.49
N ARG A 134 -8.63 -7.60 -6.57
CA ARG A 134 -8.94 -6.80 -5.38
C ARG A 134 -7.68 -6.58 -4.51
N TRP A 135 -6.86 -7.61 -4.32
CA TRP A 135 -5.59 -7.48 -3.63
C TRP A 135 -4.60 -6.55 -4.36
N ALA A 136 -4.58 -6.56 -5.69
CA ALA A 136 -3.79 -5.61 -6.47
C ALA A 136 -4.21 -4.14 -6.19
N ARG A 137 -5.52 -3.87 -6.09
CA ARG A 137 -6.05 -2.55 -5.72
C ARG A 137 -5.62 -2.13 -4.31
N VAL A 138 -5.63 -3.06 -3.36
CA VAL A 138 -5.09 -2.81 -2.01
C VAL A 138 -3.60 -2.48 -2.07
N ALA A 139 -2.81 -3.19 -2.88
CA ALA A 139 -1.38 -2.90 -3.06
C ALA A 139 -1.15 -1.50 -3.66
N LEU A 140 -1.90 -1.13 -4.68
CA LEU A 140 -1.84 0.21 -5.31
C LEU A 140 -2.19 1.31 -4.30
N ALA A 141 -3.29 1.14 -3.54
CA ALA A 141 -3.68 2.11 -2.53
C ALA A 141 -2.65 2.22 -1.39
N ALA A 142 -1.99 1.12 -1.02
CA ALA A 142 -0.91 1.15 -0.04
C ALA A 142 0.33 1.90 -0.58
N LEU A 143 0.67 1.73 -1.87
CA LEU A 143 1.76 2.46 -2.53
C LEU A 143 1.48 3.97 -2.57
N ASP A 144 0.25 4.37 -2.89
CA ASP A 144 -0.15 5.78 -2.90
C ASP A 144 0.05 6.42 -1.51
N ARG A 145 -0.30 5.68 -0.46
CA ARG A 145 -0.14 6.16 0.92
C ARG A 145 1.30 6.22 1.39
N LEU A 146 2.15 5.33 0.88
CA LEU A 146 3.60 5.36 1.10
C LEU A 146 4.30 6.47 0.30
N GLY A 147 3.60 7.15 -0.61
CA GLY A 147 4.21 8.13 -1.51
C GLY A 147 5.19 7.48 -2.49
N ARG A 148 4.93 6.24 -2.92
CA ARG A 148 5.76 5.47 -3.86
C ARG A 148 5.05 5.21 -5.20
N PRO A 149 4.59 6.25 -5.90
CA PRO A 149 3.88 6.07 -7.18
C PRO A 149 4.74 5.36 -8.23
N GLU A 150 6.07 5.46 -8.13
CA GLU A 150 7.02 4.80 -9.04
C GLU A 150 7.03 3.28 -8.94
N GLU A 151 6.43 2.70 -7.90
CA GLU A 151 6.29 1.25 -7.77
C GLU A 151 4.98 0.72 -8.39
N ARG A 152 4.01 1.59 -8.70
CA ARG A 152 2.71 1.20 -9.31
C ARG A 152 2.86 0.40 -10.62
N PRO A 153 3.78 0.75 -11.53
CA PRO A 153 3.97 -0.01 -12.76
C PRO A 153 4.24 -1.51 -12.54
N TYR A 154 4.89 -1.88 -11.44
CA TYR A 154 5.15 -3.30 -11.13
C TYR A 154 3.85 -4.06 -10.81
N VAL A 155 2.91 -3.43 -10.11
CA VAL A 155 1.61 -4.04 -9.78
C VAL A 155 0.78 -4.19 -11.04
N HIS A 156 0.65 -3.12 -11.85
CA HIS A 156 -0.09 -3.17 -13.12
C HIS A 156 0.50 -4.19 -14.10
N ALA A 157 1.83 -4.24 -14.23
CA ALA A 157 2.51 -5.21 -15.08
C ALA A 157 2.22 -6.65 -14.64
N TYR A 158 2.25 -6.91 -13.34
CA TYR A 158 1.90 -8.23 -12.81
C TYR A 158 0.45 -8.60 -13.13
N VAL A 159 -0.48 -7.68 -12.90
CA VAL A 159 -1.92 -7.91 -13.15
C VAL A 159 -2.17 -8.19 -14.62
N ILE A 160 -1.64 -7.35 -15.54
CA ILE A 160 -1.81 -7.57 -16.99
C ILE A 160 -1.18 -8.87 -17.43
N GLY A 161 0.02 -9.19 -16.92
CA GLY A 161 0.75 -10.41 -17.31
C GLY A 161 0.10 -11.71 -16.88
N HIS A 162 -0.63 -11.71 -15.75
CA HIS A 162 -1.21 -12.94 -15.17
C HIS A 162 -2.73 -13.03 -15.29
N LEU A 163 -3.42 -11.87 -15.31
CA LEU A 163 -4.88 -11.82 -15.40
C LEU A 163 -5.38 -11.28 -16.76
N GLY A 164 -4.46 -10.88 -17.62
CA GLY A 164 -4.77 -10.30 -18.92
C GLY A 164 -5.22 -8.84 -18.87
N PRO A 165 -5.42 -8.21 -20.04
CA PRO A 165 -5.97 -6.86 -20.12
C PRO A 165 -7.40 -6.81 -19.62
N GLY A 166 -7.80 -5.63 -19.13
CA GLY A 166 -9.17 -5.38 -18.69
C GLY A 166 -10.11 -5.04 -19.84
N GLU A 167 -11.38 -4.95 -19.51
CA GLU A 167 -12.39 -4.38 -20.39
C GLU A 167 -12.11 -2.88 -20.64
N PRO A 168 -12.59 -2.30 -21.74
CA PRO A 168 -12.44 -0.87 -21.99
C PRO A 168 -12.92 -0.03 -20.82
N GLY A 169 -12.03 0.79 -20.27
CA GLY A 169 -12.28 1.61 -19.07
C GLY A 169 -11.77 1.04 -17.75
N ASP A 170 -11.25 -0.19 -17.73
CA ASP A 170 -10.57 -0.75 -16.56
C ASP A 170 -9.13 -0.22 -16.49
N SER A 171 -8.95 0.88 -15.76
CA SER A 171 -7.65 1.55 -15.60
C SER A 171 -6.58 0.69 -14.94
N ASP A 172 -6.98 -0.32 -14.16
CA ASP A 172 -6.05 -1.20 -13.45
C ASP A 172 -5.37 -2.21 -14.39
N ARG A 173 -6.01 -2.48 -15.55
CA ARG A 173 -5.57 -3.46 -16.54
C ARG A 173 -5.50 -2.88 -17.96
N ASP A 174 -5.26 -1.57 -18.10
CA ASP A 174 -5.05 -0.91 -19.40
C ASP A 174 -3.58 -0.99 -19.82
N PRO A 175 -3.23 -1.81 -20.85
CA PRO A 175 -1.85 -1.96 -21.31
C PRO A 175 -1.24 -0.66 -21.83
N ALA A 176 -2.05 0.19 -22.48
CA ALA A 176 -1.57 1.46 -23.02
C ALA A 176 -1.31 2.47 -21.90
N ALA A 177 -2.17 2.50 -20.87
CA ALA A 177 -1.96 3.33 -19.69
C ALA A 177 -0.68 2.94 -18.96
N LEU A 178 -0.44 1.64 -18.72
CA LEU A 178 0.80 1.16 -18.12
C LEU A 178 2.04 1.58 -18.91
N CYS A 179 2.03 1.40 -20.23
CA CYS A 179 3.18 1.78 -21.06
C CYS A 179 3.42 3.29 -21.03
N ARG A 180 2.37 4.13 -21.10
CA ARG A 180 2.49 5.59 -20.95
C ARG A 180 3.05 5.99 -19.59
N ASP A 181 2.55 5.39 -18.51
CA ASP A 181 3.01 5.66 -17.15
C ASP A 181 4.50 5.32 -16.99
N VAL A 182 4.93 4.13 -17.45
CA VAL A 182 6.35 3.74 -17.43
C VAL A 182 7.22 4.71 -18.19
N LEU A 183 6.84 5.07 -19.42
CA LEU A 183 7.64 5.95 -20.27
C LEU A 183 7.72 7.38 -19.72
N ALA A 184 6.70 7.84 -19.00
CA ALA A 184 6.69 9.14 -18.34
C ALA A 184 7.73 9.27 -17.21
N HIS A 185 8.22 8.15 -16.68
CA HIS A 185 9.29 8.15 -15.68
C HIS A 185 10.70 8.31 -16.27
N PHE A 186 10.85 8.33 -17.58
CA PHE A 186 12.15 8.38 -18.22
C PHE A 186 12.53 9.81 -18.61
N GLU A 187 13.60 10.31 -18.01
CA GLU A 187 14.18 11.63 -18.30
C GLU A 187 15.12 11.61 -19.51
N LEU A 188 15.52 10.42 -19.95
CA LEU A 188 16.44 10.20 -21.07
C LEU A 188 15.67 9.68 -22.28
N THR A 189 16.22 9.90 -23.47
CA THR A 189 15.81 9.15 -24.66
C THR A 189 16.52 7.77 -24.68
N PRO A 190 16.02 6.78 -25.45
CA PRO A 190 16.70 5.48 -25.64
C PRO A 190 18.18 5.64 -26.06
N ASP A 191 18.47 6.54 -27.01
CA ASP A 191 19.83 6.78 -27.50
C ASP A 191 20.73 7.37 -26.41
N GLN A 192 20.24 8.32 -25.62
CA GLN A 192 20.98 8.90 -24.49
C GLN A 192 21.27 7.83 -23.44
N ALA A 193 20.28 7.00 -23.10
CA ALA A 193 20.46 5.90 -22.13
C ALA A 193 21.49 4.88 -22.65
N ALA A 194 21.44 4.51 -23.94
CA ALA A 194 22.41 3.60 -24.57
C ALA A 194 23.82 4.21 -24.59
N ALA A 195 23.93 5.53 -24.86
CA ALA A 195 25.21 6.22 -24.84
C ALA A 195 25.85 6.22 -23.45
N GLN A 196 25.08 6.56 -22.42
CA GLN A 196 25.54 6.52 -21.02
C GLN A 196 25.88 5.10 -20.56
N ALA A 197 25.10 4.11 -20.99
CA ALA A 197 25.31 2.71 -20.60
C ALA A 197 26.66 2.15 -21.12
N ARG A 198 27.19 2.61 -22.25
CA ARG A 198 28.50 2.14 -22.76
C ARG A 198 29.65 2.41 -21.79
N GLY A 199 29.58 3.50 -20.99
CA GLY A 199 30.60 3.87 -20.01
C GLY A 199 30.08 3.81 -18.56
N TRP A 200 29.08 2.99 -18.27
CA TRP A 200 28.38 3.02 -16.99
C TRP A 200 29.29 2.83 -15.74
N ARG A 201 30.44 2.13 -15.89
CA ARG A 201 31.37 1.89 -14.76
C ARG A 201 32.03 3.18 -14.27
N ASP A 202 32.15 4.18 -15.14
CA ASP A 202 32.77 5.45 -14.85
C ASP A 202 31.75 6.54 -14.46
N LEU A 203 30.45 6.19 -14.47
CA LEU A 203 29.39 7.11 -14.10
C LEU A 203 29.31 7.32 -12.59
N PRO A 204 28.86 8.50 -12.14
CA PRO A 204 28.46 8.73 -10.77
C PRO A 204 27.34 7.75 -10.34
N ARG A 205 27.36 7.37 -9.06
CA ARG A 205 26.37 6.44 -8.49
C ARG A 205 24.91 6.80 -8.79
N PRO A 206 24.47 8.08 -8.73
CA PRO A 206 23.09 8.44 -9.08
C PRO A 206 22.71 8.08 -10.51
N ASP A 207 23.62 8.27 -11.47
CA ASP A 207 23.37 7.94 -12.88
C ASP A 207 23.28 6.44 -13.12
N ILE A 208 24.10 5.64 -12.43
CA ILE A 208 24.02 4.18 -12.44
C ILE A 208 22.66 3.73 -11.89
N LEU A 209 22.20 4.30 -10.78
CA LEU A 209 20.91 3.97 -10.18
C LEU A 209 19.76 4.36 -11.11
N ARG A 210 19.85 5.51 -11.79
CA ARG A 210 18.87 5.93 -12.80
C ARG A 210 18.78 4.92 -13.95
N LEU A 211 19.91 4.50 -14.52
CA LEU A 211 19.93 3.50 -15.60
C LEU A 211 19.35 2.15 -15.15
N ARG A 212 19.66 1.71 -13.92
CA ARG A 212 19.07 0.49 -13.33
C ARG A 212 17.56 0.61 -13.14
N ARG A 213 17.09 1.77 -12.69
CA ARG A 213 15.66 2.04 -12.57
C ARG A 213 14.97 1.95 -13.92
N ILE A 214 15.51 2.60 -14.95
CA ILE A 214 15.02 2.51 -16.34
C ILE A 214 14.97 1.05 -16.79
N LYS A 215 16.06 0.28 -16.62
CA LYS A 215 16.11 -1.14 -16.96
C LYS A 215 14.98 -1.97 -16.33
N ASN A 216 14.70 -1.72 -15.04
CA ASN A 216 13.66 -2.44 -14.32
C ASN A 216 12.26 -2.01 -14.78
N LEU A 217 12.04 -0.72 -15.00
CA LEU A 217 10.74 -0.21 -15.44
C LEU A 217 10.39 -0.65 -16.85
N ILE A 218 11.37 -0.76 -17.78
CA ILE A 218 11.12 -1.30 -19.13
C ILE A 218 10.51 -2.71 -19.05
N ARG A 219 10.93 -3.54 -18.09
CA ARG A 219 10.35 -4.88 -17.91
C ARG A 219 8.86 -4.85 -17.62
N CYS A 220 8.37 -3.77 -16.99
CA CYS A 220 6.95 -3.64 -16.72
C CYS A 220 6.10 -3.46 -17.97
N THR A 221 6.70 -3.05 -19.11
CA THR A 221 5.99 -2.93 -20.39
C THR A 221 5.87 -4.26 -21.13
N GLU A 222 6.69 -5.27 -20.82
CA GLU A 222 6.71 -6.56 -21.54
C GLU A 222 5.34 -7.26 -21.54
N PRO A 223 4.61 -7.36 -20.41
CA PRO A 223 3.30 -8.00 -20.41
C PRO A 223 2.24 -7.19 -21.20
N ALA A 224 2.41 -5.88 -21.31
CA ALA A 224 1.46 -4.99 -21.98
C ALA A 224 1.70 -4.89 -23.49
N ARG A 225 2.96 -5.05 -23.94
CA ARG A 225 3.36 -4.86 -25.34
C ARG A 225 2.53 -5.66 -26.36
N PRO A 226 2.18 -6.95 -26.12
CA PRO A 226 1.38 -7.73 -27.07
C PRO A 226 -0.02 -7.17 -27.34
N TYR A 227 -0.54 -6.32 -26.47
CA TYR A 227 -1.87 -5.72 -26.56
C TYR A 227 -1.88 -4.32 -27.20
N LEU A 228 -0.71 -3.76 -27.53
CA LEU A 228 -0.61 -2.51 -28.28
C LEU A 228 -0.71 -2.80 -29.78
N ALA A 229 -1.47 -1.95 -30.49
CA ALA A 229 -1.66 -2.13 -31.92
C ALA A 229 -0.35 -1.96 -32.71
N GLU A 230 -0.21 -2.71 -33.81
CA GLU A 230 0.87 -2.48 -34.76
C GLU A 230 0.77 -1.08 -35.37
N GLY A 231 1.89 -0.38 -35.44
CA GLY A 231 1.95 0.99 -35.93
C GLY A 231 1.57 2.06 -34.90
N ASP A 232 1.18 1.68 -33.69
CA ASP A 232 0.96 2.62 -32.60
C ASP A 232 2.30 3.29 -32.20
N PRO A 233 2.39 4.63 -32.16
CA PRO A 233 3.57 5.34 -31.69
C PRO A 233 4.04 4.90 -30.30
N LEU A 234 3.11 4.51 -29.43
CA LEU A 234 3.42 4.00 -28.11
C LEU A 234 4.13 2.64 -28.17
N ALA A 235 3.66 1.75 -29.05
CA ALA A 235 4.32 0.47 -29.30
C ALA A 235 5.75 0.65 -29.81
N ALA A 236 5.94 1.56 -30.77
CA ALA A 236 7.26 1.89 -31.29
C ALA A 236 8.19 2.46 -30.22
N ALA A 237 7.68 3.31 -29.32
CA ALA A 237 8.46 3.84 -28.20
C ALA A 237 8.87 2.74 -27.20
N VAL A 238 7.96 1.82 -26.87
CA VAL A 238 8.25 0.65 -26.01
C VAL A 238 9.32 -0.23 -26.64
N ASP A 239 9.21 -0.50 -27.94
CA ASP A 239 10.18 -1.33 -28.69
C ASP A 239 11.58 -0.69 -28.71
N ALA A 240 11.66 0.64 -28.90
CA ALA A 240 12.93 1.37 -28.86
C ALA A 240 13.61 1.25 -27.49
N TRP A 241 12.87 1.36 -26.40
CA TRP A 241 13.40 1.16 -25.05
C TRP A 241 13.77 -0.29 -24.76
N THR A 242 12.99 -1.25 -25.25
CA THR A 242 13.27 -2.67 -25.10
C THR A 242 14.56 -3.06 -25.82
N ALA A 243 14.84 -2.47 -26.97
CA ALA A 243 16.06 -2.70 -27.73
C ALA A 243 17.34 -2.26 -26.98
N VAL A 244 17.29 -1.19 -26.21
CA VAL A 244 18.47 -0.69 -25.45
C VAL A 244 18.64 -1.36 -24.09
N ARG A 245 17.61 -1.99 -23.55
CA ARG A 245 17.61 -2.60 -22.20
C ARG A 245 18.77 -3.57 -21.95
N PRO A 246 19.17 -4.48 -22.87
CA PRO A 246 20.26 -5.42 -22.60
C PRO A 246 21.60 -4.74 -22.30
N GLY A 247 21.85 -3.55 -22.84
CA GLY A 247 23.06 -2.77 -22.61
C GLY A 247 23.05 -1.96 -21.29
N LEU A 248 21.91 -1.83 -20.60
CA LEU A 248 21.82 -1.10 -19.34
C LEU A 248 22.41 -1.89 -18.17
N PRO A 249 23.05 -1.22 -17.18
CA PRO A 249 23.75 -1.88 -16.06
C PRO A 249 22.81 -2.63 -15.11
#